data_466eddcf0f22002b9d91a5859de8eef4
#
_entry.id   466eddcf0f22002b9d91a5859de8eef4
#
_cell.length_a   1.000
_cell.length_b   1.000
_cell.length_c   1.000
_cell.angle_alpha   90.00
_cell.angle_beta   90.00
_cell.angle_gamma   90.00
#
_symmetry.space_group_name_H-M   'P 1'
#
loop_
_entity.id
_entity.type
_entity.pdbx_description
1 polymer ?
#
loop_
_entity_poly.entity_id
_entity_poly.type
_entity_poly.pdbx_seq_one_letter_code
_entity_poly.pdbx_strand_id
1 'polypeptide(L)'
;QALGENELSPLAQPELNVQSQPTVQEREADVKLTIEVTVRPEIELPKYEGIEVEVDDVEVTADDEKEALDGLRERFGSLKTVERPAADNDFVTIDIAAEIDGEQVDAANDLSYQIGSGTMLEGIDEALLGLSAGEDATFETKLSGGDHAGEQAVIKVKLSAVKERELPEADDEFAQLASEFD
;
A
#
# COMPACT_ATOMS: atom_id res chain seq x y z
N GLN A 1 29.80 29.00 -28.75
CA GLN A 1 30.90 29.87 -28.24
C GLN A 1 30.44 30.60 -26.96
N ALA A 2 29.32 31.36 -26.98
CA ALA A 2 28.82 32.13 -25.83
C ALA A 2 28.51 31.25 -24.57
N LEU A 3 28.08 29.99 -24.75
CA LEU A 3 27.85 29.06 -23.62
C LEU A 3 29.16 28.57 -23.00
N GLY A 4 30.19 28.36 -23.82
CA GLY A 4 31.52 27.95 -23.36
C GLY A 4 32.27 29.07 -22.63
N GLU A 5 32.08 30.31 -23.05
CA GLU A 5 32.69 31.51 -22.42
C GLU A 5 32.09 31.81 -21.02
N ASN A 6 30.85 31.37 -20.79
CA ASN A 6 30.17 31.51 -19.48
C ASN A 6 30.13 30.20 -18.66
N GLU A 7 30.87 29.18 -19.08
CA GLU A 7 30.97 27.87 -18.40
C GLU A 7 29.59 27.20 -18.11
N LEU A 8 28.58 27.52 -18.95
CA LEU A 8 27.23 26.99 -18.78
C LEU A 8 27.06 25.64 -19.48
N SER A 9 26.60 24.62 -18.71
CA SER A 9 26.23 23.31 -19.26
C SER A 9 24.71 23.21 -19.37
N PRO A 10 24.15 23.26 -20.59
CA PRO A 10 22.71 23.20 -20.79
C PRO A 10 22.17 21.81 -20.50
N LEU A 11 21.03 21.73 -19.80
CA LEU A 11 20.27 20.51 -19.54
C LEU A 11 19.30 20.19 -20.69
N ALA A 12 18.90 21.20 -21.46
CA ALA A 12 18.01 21.09 -22.60
C ALA A 12 18.55 21.91 -23.77
N GLN A 13 17.94 21.75 -24.95
CA GLN A 13 18.31 22.52 -26.13
C GLN A 13 18.03 24.01 -25.85
N PRO A 14 19.06 24.91 -26.02
CA PRO A 14 18.89 26.32 -25.80
C PRO A 14 17.86 26.96 -26.73
N GLU A 15 17.02 27.83 -26.20
CA GLU A 15 16.11 28.65 -27.01
C GLU A 15 16.80 29.91 -27.49
N LEU A 16 16.76 30.12 -28.81
CA LEU A 16 17.42 31.24 -29.47
C LEU A 16 16.38 32.25 -29.91
N ASN A 17 16.40 33.44 -29.33
CA ASN A 17 15.48 34.51 -29.67
C ASN A 17 16.25 35.64 -30.35
N VAL A 18 15.92 35.92 -31.61
CA VAL A 18 16.57 36.98 -32.39
C VAL A 18 15.81 38.28 -32.17
N GLN A 19 16.42 39.24 -31.47
CA GLN A 19 15.83 40.56 -31.17
C GLN A 19 15.95 41.56 -32.31
N SER A 20 17.06 41.55 -33.03
CA SER A 20 17.23 42.37 -34.21
C SER A 20 18.08 41.69 -35.27
N GLN A 21 17.68 41.87 -36.53
CA GLN A 21 18.45 41.43 -37.70
C GLN A 21 18.73 42.62 -38.58
N PRO A 22 19.95 42.72 -39.17
CA PRO A 22 20.26 43.74 -40.16
C PRO A 22 19.36 43.58 -41.38
N THR A 23 18.78 44.66 -41.85
CA THR A 23 18.04 44.73 -43.10
C THR A 23 18.99 44.95 -44.26
N VAL A 24 18.52 44.65 -45.51
CA VAL A 24 19.34 44.83 -46.75
C VAL A 24 19.85 46.29 -46.92
N GLN A 25 19.22 47.23 -46.24
CA GLN A 25 19.57 48.68 -46.26
C GLN A 25 20.55 49.08 -45.17
N GLU A 26 20.64 48.32 -44.05
CA GLU A 26 21.52 48.57 -42.92
C GLU A 26 22.50 47.40 -42.71
N ARG A 27 23.49 47.27 -43.58
CA ARG A 27 24.44 46.17 -43.59
C ARG A 27 25.41 46.14 -42.40
N GLU A 28 25.50 47.21 -41.65
CA GLU A 28 26.41 47.38 -40.51
C GLU A 28 25.68 47.35 -39.14
N ALA A 29 24.38 46.97 -39.13
CA ALA A 29 23.66 46.86 -37.87
C ALA A 29 24.03 45.57 -37.09
N ASP A 30 24.21 45.71 -35.79
CA ASP A 30 24.53 44.62 -34.91
C ASP A 30 23.35 43.65 -34.78
N VAL A 31 23.62 42.33 -34.83
CA VAL A 31 22.66 41.29 -34.56
C VAL A 31 22.57 41.08 -33.04
N LYS A 32 21.42 41.33 -32.47
CA LYS A 32 21.15 41.05 -31.04
C LYS A 32 20.40 39.72 -30.89
N LEU A 33 21.06 38.83 -30.22
CA LEU A 33 20.52 37.48 -29.92
C LEU A 33 20.39 37.30 -28.40
N THR A 34 19.26 36.77 -27.96
CA THR A 34 19.07 36.29 -26.59
C THR A 34 19.02 34.78 -26.63
N ILE A 35 19.85 34.13 -25.81
CA ILE A 35 19.89 32.68 -25.68
C ILE A 35 19.41 32.36 -24.27
N GLU A 36 18.29 31.66 -24.19
CA GLU A 36 17.73 31.17 -22.93
C GLU A 36 18.16 29.71 -22.72
N VAL A 37 18.77 29.46 -21.57
CA VAL A 37 19.40 28.18 -21.29
C VAL A 37 18.96 27.68 -19.91
N THR A 38 18.38 26.49 -19.86
CA THR A 38 18.13 25.79 -18.60
C THR A 38 19.42 25.13 -18.13
N VAL A 39 19.95 25.57 -17.00
CA VAL A 39 21.18 25.04 -16.41
C VAL A 39 20.91 24.30 -15.13
N ARG A 40 21.83 23.40 -14.74
CA ARG A 40 21.78 22.75 -13.45
C ARG A 40 21.96 23.80 -12.33
N PRO A 41 21.04 23.86 -11.36
CA PRO A 41 21.22 24.78 -10.23
C PRO A 41 22.41 24.36 -9.38
N GLU A 42 23.16 25.35 -8.89
CA GLU A 42 24.15 25.12 -7.84
C GLU A 42 23.41 24.93 -6.53
N ILE A 43 23.61 23.77 -5.92
CA ILE A 43 23.00 23.42 -4.63
C ILE A 43 24.06 23.61 -3.55
N GLU A 44 23.88 24.64 -2.73
CA GLU A 44 24.65 24.76 -1.51
C GLU A 44 24.10 23.80 -0.45
N LEU A 45 24.88 22.80 -0.12
CA LEU A 45 24.49 21.85 0.92
C LEU A 45 24.59 22.54 2.29
N PRO A 46 23.58 22.43 3.15
CA PRO A 46 23.68 22.89 4.52
C PRO A 46 24.79 22.09 5.25
N LYS A 47 25.29 22.63 6.33
CA LYS A 47 26.29 21.93 7.15
C LYS A 47 25.63 20.67 7.75
N TYR A 48 25.97 19.52 7.21
CA TYR A 48 25.46 18.19 7.65
C TYR A 48 26.47 17.40 8.48
N GLU A 49 27.71 17.89 8.59
CA GLU A 49 28.73 17.28 9.45
C GLU A 49 28.55 17.78 10.89
N GLY A 50 28.60 16.83 11.83
CA GLY A 50 28.49 17.12 13.26
C GLY A 50 27.07 17.34 13.75
N ILE A 51 26.06 16.80 13.03
CA ILE A 51 24.70 16.70 13.55
C ILE A 51 24.69 15.65 14.66
N GLU A 52 24.45 16.10 15.88
CA GLU A 52 24.25 15.20 17.03
C GLU A 52 22.78 14.77 17.03
N VAL A 53 22.56 13.46 17.02
CA VAL A 53 21.23 12.85 17.15
C VAL A 53 21.21 12.08 18.46
N GLU A 54 20.35 12.49 19.37
CA GLU A 54 20.06 11.73 20.58
C GLU A 54 19.07 10.61 20.18
N VAL A 55 19.46 9.37 20.44
CA VAL A 55 18.65 8.18 20.20
C VAL A 55 18.42 7.52 21.55
N ASP A 56 17.17 7.24 21.86
CA ASP A 56 16.84 6.47 23.07
C ASP A 56 17.46 5.07 22.99
N ASP A 57 17.97 4.58 24.12
CA ASP A 57 18.44 3.20 24.22
C ASP A 57 17.29 2.24 23.96
N VAL A 58 17.52 1.27 23.10
CA VAL A 58 16.56 0.21 22.81
C VAL A 58 16.71 -0.87 23.87
N GLU A 59 15.83 -0.85 24.87
CA GLU A 59 15.72 -1.95 25.81
C GLU A 59 14.66 -2.94 25.32
N VAL A 60 15.04 -4.19 25.13
CA VAL A 60 14.10 -5.27 24.83
C VAL A 60 13.40 -5.66 26.12
N THR A 61 12.09 -5.51 26.12
CA THR A 61 11.24 -5.85 27.28
C THR A 61 10.70 -7.29 27.16
N ALA A 62 10.23 -7.84 28.28
CA ALA A 62 9.56 -9.15 28.26
C ALA A 62 8.27 -9.14 27.40
N ASP A 63 7.65 -8.00 27.22
CA ASP A 63 6.48 -7.84 26.36
C ASP A 63 6.88 -7.91 24.88
N ASP A 64 8.03 -7.33 24.50
CA ASP A 64 8.58 -7.43 23.13
C ASP A 64 8.94 -8.87 22.76
N GLU A 65 9.56 -9.60 23.73
CA GLU A 65 9.88 -11.03 23.55
C GLU A 65 8.60 -11.87 23.35
N LYS A 66 7.58 -11.59 24.14
CA LYS A 66 6.30 -12.29 24.04
C LYS A 66 5.61 -11.99 22.72
N GLU A 67 5.56 -10.73 22.28
CA GLU A 67 4.97 -10.32 21.00
C GLU A 67 5.68 -10.98 19.83
N ALA A 68 7.02 -11.01 19.85
CA ALA A 68 7.82 -11.69 18.84
C ALA A 68 7.56 -13.20 18.80
N LEU A 69 7.46 -13.84 19.97
CA LEU A 69 7.12 -15.26 20.07
C LEU A 69 5.73 -15.57 19.58
N ASP A 70 4.73 -14.78 19.98
CA ASP A 70 3.36 -14.95 19.54
C ASP A 70 3.24 -14.73 18.02
N GLY A 71 3.91 -13.73 17.45
CA GLY A 71 3.98 -13.53 16.00
C GLY A 71 4.67 -14.70 15.26
N LEU A 72 5.64 -15.35 15.89
CA LEU A 72 6.24 -16.56 15.34
C LEU A 72 5.27 -17.74 15.37
N ARG A 73 4.58 -17.96 16.50
CA ARG A 73 3.56 -18.99 16.66
C ARG A 73 2.41 -18.83 15.67
N GLU A 74 2.01 -17.61 15.36
CA GLU A 74 0.97 -17.34 14.37
C GLU A 74 1.31 -17.85 12.97
N ARG A 75 2.59 -17.83 12.58
CA ARG A 75 3.04 -18.35 11.27
C ARG A 75 2.92 -19.88 11.17
N PHE A 76 3.00 -20.56 12.30
CA PHE A 76 2.91 -22.01 12.39
C PHE A 76 1.53 -22.49 12.90
N GLY A 77 0.62 -21.53 13.10
CA GLY A 77 -0.74 -21.84 13.53
C GLY A 77 -1.51 -22.66 12.50
N SER A 78 -2.32 -23.58 12.97
CA SER A 78 -3.24 -24.36 12.15
C SER A 78 -4.66 -23.79 12.22
N LEU A 79 -5.44 -23.95 11.14
CA LEU A 79 -6.82 -23.51 11.09
C LEU A 79 -7.74 -24.69 11.43
N LYS A 80 -8.52 -24.54 12.50
CA LYS A 80 -9.49 -25.52 12.95
C LYS A 80 -10.91 -25.02 12.76
N THR A 81 -11.74 -25.78 12.07
CA THR A 81 -13.16 -25.43 11.90
C THR A 81 -13.88 -25.52 13.24
N VAL A 82 -14.64 -24.47 13.54
CA VAL A 82 -15.42 -24.34 14.77
C VAL A 82 -16.89 -24.11 14.46
N GLU A 83 -17.78 -24.65 15.36
CA GLU A 83 -19.23 -24.50 15.25
C GLU A 83 -19.71 -23.42 16.25
N ARG A 84 -19.20 -22.20 16.09
CA ARG A 84 -19.61 -21.01 16.86
C ARG A 84 -19.77 -19.81 15.95
N PRO A 85 -20.48 -18.76 16.39
CA PRO A 85 -20.50 -17.51 15.64
C PRO A 85 -19.09 -16.95 15.42
N ALA A 86 -18.88 -16.33 14.27
CA ALA A 86 -17.64 -15.73 13.89
C ALA A 86 -17.26 -14.56 14.81
N ALA A 87 -16.01 -14.52 15.21
CA ALA A 87 -15.42 -13.51 16.08
C ALA A 87 -14.27 -12.78 15.36
N ASP A 88 -13.78 -11.72 16.00
CA ASP A 88 -12.61 -10.99 15.51
C ASP A 88 -11.38 -11.90 15.43
N ASN A 89 -10.58 -11.73 14.40
CA ASN A 89 -9.41 -12.54 14.04
C ASN A 89 -9.70 -13.99 13.57
N ASP A 90 -10.97 -14.43 13.50
CA ASP A 90 -11.30 -15.72 12.90
C ASP A 90 -11.08 -15.71 11.39
N PHE A 91 -10.75 -16.87 10.85
CA PHE A 91 -10.73 -17.12 9.42
C PHE A 91 -12.07 -17.67 8.97
N VAL A 92 -12.63 -17.05 7.97
CA VAL A 92 -13.93 -17.47 7.43
C VAL A 92 -13.81 -17.87 5.97
N THR A 93 -14.64 -18.80 5.57
CA THR A 93 -14.86 -19.09 4.15
C THR A 93 -16.20 -18.48 3.77
N ILE A 94 -16.20 -17.60 2.80
CA ILE A 94 -17.36 -16.82 2.38
C ILE A 94 -17.61 -16.91 0.89
N ASP A 95 -18.88 -16.81 0.51
CA ASP A 95 -19.33 -16.51 -0.84
C ASP A 95 -19.83 -15.07 -0.84
N ILE A 96 -19.41 -14.28 -1.80
CA ILE A 96 -19.76 -12.87 -1.90
C ILE A 96 -20.35 -12.57 -3.28
N ALA A 97 -21.39 -11.77 -3.33
CA ALA A 97 -21.99 -11.27 -4.56
C ALA A 97 -22.28 -9.77 -4.43
N ALA A 98 -21.92 -9.00 -5.45
CA ALA A 98 -22.20 -7.58 -5.55
C ALA A 98 -23.34 -7.34 -6.54
N GLU A 99 -24.33 -6.55 -6.12
CA GLU A 99 -25.48 -6.15 -6.94
C GLU A 99 -25.56 -4.63 -7.04
N ILE A 100 -25.78 -4.13 -8.25
CA ILE A 100 -26.09 -2.71 -8.52
C ILE A 100 -27.45 -2.67 -9.22
N ASP A 101 -28.37 -1.87 -8.72
CA ASP A 101 -29.75 -1.73 -9.23
C ASP A 101 -30.48 -3.07 -9.39
N GLY A 102 -30.14 -4.07 -8.57
CA GLY A 102 -30.73 -5.41 -8.57
C GLY A 102 -30.13 -6.37 -9.61
N GLU A 103 -29.12 -5.97 -10.34
CA GLU A 103 -28.35 -6.82 -11.23
C GLU A 103 -27.03 -7.22 -10.57
N GLN A 104 -26.71 -8.51 -10.61
CA GLN A 104 -25.44 -9.01 -10.09
C GLN A 104 -24.32 -8.62 -11.05
N VAL A 105 -23.37 -7.83 -10.57
CA VAL A 105 -22.23 -7.32 -11.35
C VAL A 105 -20.94 -8.10 -11.09
N ASP A 106 -20.82 -8.70 -9.90
CA ASP A 106 -19.64 -9.50 -9.54
C ASP A 106 -20.01 -10.58 -8.52
N ALA A 107 -19.26 -11.67 -8.51
CA ALA A 107 -19.40 -12.73 -7.49
C ALA A 107 -18.11 -13.54 -7.36
N ALA A 108 -17.80 -13.94 -6.15
CA ALA A 108 -16.71 -14.84 -5.82
C ALA A 108 -17.15 -15.84 -4.75
N ASN A 109 -16.73 -17.08 -4.90
CA ASN A 109 -17.08 -18.15 -3.99
C ASN A 109 -15.83 -18.73 -3.33
N ASP A 110 -16.02 -19.35 -2.18
CA ASP A 110 -14.98 -20.03 -1.41
C ASP A 110 -13.79 -19.13 -1.06
N LEU A 111 -14.04 -17.82 -0.85
CA LEU A 111 -13.00 -16.90 -0.44
C LEU A 111 -12.64 -17.13 1.03
N SER A 112 -11.34 -17.25 1.30
CA SER A 112 -10.83 -17.25 2.66
C SER A 112 -10.52 -15.83 3.07
N TYR A 113 -11.10 -15.38 4.19
CA TYR A 113 -10.93 -14.05 4.73
C TYR A 113 -10.68 -14.12 6.23
N GLN A 114 -9.79 -13.24 6.74
CA GLN A 114 -9.61 -13.05 8.18
C GLN A 114 -10.36 -11.79 8.60
N ILE A 115 -11.31 -11.96 9.52
CA ILE A 115 -12.10 -10.87 10.09
C ILE A 115 -11.17 -9.91 10.84
N GLY A 116 -11.31 -8.61 10.60
CA GLY A 116 -10.47 -7.57 11.19
C GLY A 116 -9.18 -7.26 10.41
N SER A 117 -8.89 -7.99 9.31
CA SER A 117 -7.70 -7.71 8.49
C SER A 117 -7.81 -6.43 7.65
N GLY A 118 -9.02 -5.95 7.38
CA GLY A 118 -9.28 -4.75 6.58
C GLY A 118 -8.83 -4.84 5.11
N THR A 119 -8.61 -6.05 4.60
CA THR A 119 -8.09 -6.26 3.23
C THR A 119 -9.17 -6.40 2.17
N MET A 120 -10.45 -6.41 2.57
CA MET A 120 -11.60 -6.51 1.67
C MET A 120 -12.45 -5.22 1.69
N LEU A 121 -13.74 -5.37 1.35
CA LEU A 121 -14.67 -4.24 1.28
C LEU A 121 -14.98 -3.65 2.66
N GLU A 122 -15.11 -2.34 2.73
CA GLU A 122 -15.53 -1.65 3.94
C GLU A 122 -16.92 -2.14 4.41
N GLY A 123 -17.05 -2.46 5.70
CA GLY A 123 -18.27 -2.99 6.30
C GLY A 123 -18.40 -4.51 6.32
N ILE A 124 -17.50 -5.26 5.65
CA ILE A 124 -17.56 -6.73 5.63
C ILE A 124 -17.29 -7.34 7.01
N ASP A 125 -16.37 -6.77 7.77
CA ASP A 125 -16.05 -7.23 9.12
C ASP A 125 -17.26 -7.15 10.04
N GLU A 126 -17.97 -6.00 10.02
CA GLU A 126 -19.18 -5.80 10.81
C GLU A 126 -20.30 -6.74 10.38
N ALA A 127 -20.42 -7.02 9.08
CA ALA A 127 -21.44 -7.93 8.55
C ALA A 127 -21.19 -9.39 8.90
N LEU A 128 -19.92 -9.78 9.05
CA LEU A 128 -19.53 -11.18 9.37
C LEU A 128 -19.50 -11.47 10.85
N LEU A 129 -19.24 -10.46 11.70
CA LEU A 129 -19.19 -10.63 13.14
C LEU A 129 -20.52 -11.16 13.69
N GLY A 130 -20.44 -12.27 14.43
CA GLY A 130 -21.59 -12.91 15.06
C GLY A 130 -22.41 -13.83 14.15
N LEU A 131 -22.07 -13.96 12.86
CA LEU A 131 -22.71 -14.93 11.98
C LEU A 131 -22.20 -16.35 12.23
N SER A 132 -23.08 -17.31 12.08
CA SER A 132 -22.76 -18.75 12.12
C SER A 132 -22.63 -19.32 10.71
N ALA A 133 -21.94 -20.44 10.59
CA ALA A 133 -21.82 -21.13 9.31
C ALA A 133 -23.21 -21.45 8.72
N GLY A 134 -23.43 -21.09 7.46
CA GLY A 134 -24.70 -21.24 6.74
C GLY A 134 -25.58 -19.98 6.75
N GLU A 135 -25.27 -18.98 7.56
CA GLU A 135 -25.99 -17.72 7.59
C GLU A 135 -25.48 -16.75 6.52
N ASP A 136 -26.30 -15.80 6.17
CA ASP A 136 -26.00 -14.74 5.20
C ASP A 136 -26.27 -13.36 5.79
N ALA A 137 -25.55 -12.38 5.30
CA ALA A 137 -25.74 -10.97 5.61
C ALA A 137 -25.72 -10.13 4.34
N THR A 138 -26.28 -8.92 4.44
CA THR A 138 -26.30 -7.97 3.34
C THR A 138 -25.93 -6.59 3.88
N PHE A 139 -25.04 -5.92 3.18
CA PHE A 139 -24.60 -4.55 3.51
C PHE A 139 -24.37 -3.74 2.25
N GLU A 140 -24.31 -2.43 2.39
CA GLU A 140 -24.06 -1.51 1.29
C GLU A 140 -22.66 -0.92 1.41
N THR A 141 -21.92 -0.91 0.31
CA THR A 141 -20.58 -0.29 0.26
C THR A 141 -20.27 0.19 -1.14
N LYS A 142 -19.16 0.93 -1.26
CA LYS A 142 -18.63 1.33 -2.57
C LYS A 142 -17.62 0.31 -3.06
N LEU A 143 -17.76 -0.10 -4.31
CA LEU A 143 -16.81 -1.00 -4.93
C LEU A 143 -15.45 -0.32 -5.11
N SER A 144 -14.38 -0.97 -4.66
CA SER A 144 -13.01 -0.43 -4.71
C SER A 144 -12.30 -0.69 -6.03
N GLY A 145 -12.85 -1.54 -6.92
CA GLY A 145 -12.20 -1.96 -8.16
C GLY A 145 -13.16 -2.48 -9.22
N GLY A 146 -12.63 -2.89 -10.35
CA GLY A 146 -13.39 -3.38 -11.50
C GLY A 146 -14.02 -2.28 -12.33
N ASP A 147 -14.93 -2.67 -13.23
CA ASP A 147 -15.61 -1.74 -14.17
C ASP A 147 -16.58 -0.80 -13.45
N HIS A 148 -17.00 -1.14 -12.24
CA HIS A 148 -17.94 -0.40 -11.40
C HIS A 148 -17.25 0.27 -10.18
N ALA A 149 -15.95 0.55 -10.26
CA ALA A 149 -15.21 1.18 -9.17
C ALA A 149 -15.81 2.55 -8.77
N GLY A 150 -16.11 2.72 -7.48
CA GLY A 150 -16.70 3.92 -6.91
C GLY A 150 -18.23 3.94 -6.91
N GLU A 151 -18.90 2.99 -7.55
CA GLU A 151 -20.34 2.84 -7.51
C GLU A 151 -20.79 2.20 -6.19
N GLN A 152 -21.97 2.56 -5.74
CA GLN A 152 -22.57 1.96 -4.55
C GLN A 152 -23.23 0.63 -4.92
N ALA A 153 -22.86 -0.42 -4.23
CA ALA A 153 -23.39 -1.76 -4.46
C ALA A 153 -23.94 -2.36 -3.17
N VAL A 154 -24.93 -3.21 -3.34
CA VAL A 154 -25.44 -4.09 -2.29
C VAL A 154 -24.64 -5.38 -2.31
N ILE A 155 -23.98 -5.67 -1.21
CA ILE A 155 -23.13 -6.84 -1.06
C ILE A 155 -23.91 -7.91 -0.27
N LYS A 156 -24.06 -9.07 -0.86
CA LYS A 156 -24.58 -10.27 -0.19
C LYS A 156 -23.39 -11.16 0.14
N VAL A 157 -23.22 -11.45 1.40
CA VAL A 157 -22.18 -12.38 1.88
C VAL A 157 -22.84 -13.57 2.56
N LYS A 158 -22.39 -14.77 2.22
CA LYS A 158 -22.81 -16.01 2.86
C LYS A 158 -21.60 -16.64 3.54
N LEU A 159 -21.73 -16.92 4.82
CA LEU A 159 -20.70 -17.55 5.62
C LEU A 159 -20.79 -19.09 5.49
N SER A 160 -19.80 -19.71 4.88
CA SER A 160 -19.76 -21.16 4.65
C SER A 160 -19.08 -21.92 5.79
N ALA A 161 -18.02 -21.38 6.38
CA ALA A 161 -17.30 -21.97 7.50
C ALA A 161 -16.61 -20.93 8.35
N VAL A 162 -16.51 -21.18 9.65
CA VAL A 162 -15.71 -20.43 10.61
C VAL A 162 -14.54 -21.29 11.05
N LYS A 163 -13.33 -20.72 11.03
CA LYS A 163 -12.11 -21.41 11.44
C LYS A 163 -11.34 -20.51 12.43
N GLU A 164 -10.97 -21.12 13.54
CA GLU A 164 -10.11 -20.49 14.53
C GLU A 164 -8.65 -20.86 14.27
N ARG A 165 -7.74 -19.91 14.49
CA ARG A 165 -6.30 -20.20 14.43
C ARG A 165 -5.87 -20.80 15.76
N GLU A 166 -5.49 -22.08 15.74
CA GLU A 166 -4.91 -22.78 16.87
C GLU A 166 -3.38 -22.58 16.83
N LEU A 167 -2.84 -21.89 17.83
CA LEU A 167 -1.41 -21.63 17.92
C LEU A 167 -0.71 -22.82 18.58
N PRO A 168 0.46 -23.25 18.08
CA PRO A 168 1.26 -24.29 18.73
C PRO A 168 1.69 -23.82 20.14
N GLU A 169 1.85 -24.74 21.07
CA GLU A 169 2.44 -24.43 22.38
C GLU A 169 3.91 -23.96 22.20
N ALA A 170 4.36 -23.05 23.07
CA ALA A 170 5.75 -22.59 23.04
C ALA A 170 6.63 -23.56 23.81
N ASP A 171 6.93 -24.70 23.23
CA ASP A 171 7.71 -25.79 23.78
C ASP A 171 8.91 -26.17 22.89
N ASP A 172 9.64 -27.22 23.29
CA ASP A 172 10.81 -27.67 22.55
C ASP A 172 10.45 -28.20 21.13
N GLU A 173 9.24 -28.77 20.95
CA GLU A 173 8.78 -29.23 19.63
C GLU A 173 8.55 -28.04 18.70
N PHE A 174 7.95 -26.97 19.23
CA PHE A 174 7.79 -25.73 18.48
C PHE A 174 9.12 -25.06 18.17
N ALA A 175 10.06 -25.06 19.12
CA ALA A 175 11.40 -24.50 18.90
C ALA A 175 12.14 -25.21 17.75
N GLN A 176 12.06 -26.54 17.66
CA GLN A 176 12.60 -27.32 16.55
C GLN A 176 11.90 -27.04 15.22
N LEU A 177 10.58 -26.82 15.25
CA LEU A 177 9.81 -26.52 14.05
C LEU A 177 10.09 -25.12 13.51
N ALA A 178 10.28 -24.14 14.39
CA ALA A 178 10.41 -22.72 14.05
C ALA A 178 11.86 -22.27 13.86
N SER A 179 12.85 -23.10 14.18
CA SER A 179 14.29 -22.79 14.07
C SER A 179 15.07 -23.92 13.41
N GLU A 180 16.31 -23.62 13.00
CA GLU A 180 17.27 -24.60 12.49
C GLU A 180 18.13 -25.20 13.62
N PHE A 181 17.79 -24.91 14.86
CA PHE A 181 18.51 -25.44 16.02
C PHE A 181 17.88 -26.73 16.53
N ASP A 182 18.71 -27.74 16.76
CA ASP A 182 18.34 -29.02 17.35
C ASP A 182 18.21 -28.94 18.88
#